data_c055fbfcfcaefa436b482258238e2ba1
#
_entry.id   c055fbfcfcaefa436b482258238e2ba1
#
_cell.length_a   1.000
_cell.length_b   1.000
_cell.length_c   1.000
_cell.angle_alpha   90.00
_cell.angle_beta   90.00
_cell.angle_gamma   90.00
#
_symmetry.space_group_name_H-M   'P 1'
#
loop_
_entity.id
_entity.type
_entity.pdbx_description
1 polymer ?
#
loop_
_entity_poly.entity_id
_entity_poly.type
_entity_poly.pdbx_seq_one_letter_code
_entity_poly.pdbx_strand_id
1 'polypeptide(L)'
;DVDGFHVYQGGNEVVLTSKEFALLRLMIENQGKVFTRQMLLDQLWAEDLEVEDRIVDSHIKNIRKKLNADYIKTIRGVGYRIDKVH
;
A
#
# COMPACT_ATOMS: atom_id res chain seq x y z
N ASP A 1 -6.30 18.08 -6.76
CA ASP A 1 -5.01 18.44 -6.22
C ASP A 1 -3.99 17.35 -6.48
N VAL A 2 -2.83 17.76 -6.92
CA VAL A 2 -1.80 16.82 -7.33
C VAL A 2 -0.93 16.33 -6.20
N ASP A 3 -1.06 16.92 -5.02
CA ASP A 3 -0.14 16.60 -3.93
C ASP A 3 -0.61 15.45 -3.05
N GLY A 4 -1.80 14.95 -3.26
CA GLY A 4 -2.29 13.84 -2.47
C GLY A 4 -3.59 13.30 -2.99
N PHE A 5 -3.94 12.13 -2.47
CA PHE A 5 -5.15 11.45 -2.86
C PHE A 5 -6.04 11.28 -1.63
N HIS A 6 -7.30 11.58 -1.80
CA HIS A 6 -8.26 11.57 -0.71
C HIS A 6 -9.03 10.26 -0.70
N VAL A 7 -9.05 9.63 0.46
CA VAL A 7 -9.74 8.36 0.67
C VAL A 7 -10.67 8.57 1.88
N TYR A 8 -11.85 7.99 1.82
CA TYR A 8 -12.80 8.10 2.92
C TYR A 8 -12.89 6.78 3.66
N GLN A 9 -12.79 6.88 4.97
CA GLN A 9 -12.87 5.72 5.85
C GLN A 9 -13.84 6.03 6.96
N GLY A 10 -14.99 5.35 6.95
CA GLY A 10 -15.99 5.56 7.99
C GLY A 10 -16.46 6.99 8.12
N GLY A 11 -16.51 7.72 7.00
CA GLY A 11 -16.91 9.11 7.00
C GLY A 11 -15.78 10.10 7.23
N ASN A 12 -14.59 9.60 7.53
CA ASN A 12 -13.42 10.45 7.74
C ASN A 12 -12.54 10.46 6.50
N GLU A 13 -12.06 11.64 6.17
CA GLU A 13 -11.16 11.78 5.03
C GLU A 13 -9.73 11.47 5.46
N VAL A 14 -9.05 10.67 4.65
CA VAL A 14 -7.65 10.34 4.84
C VAL A 14 -6.90 10.76 3.60
N VAL A 15 -5.82 11.53 3.76
CA VAL A 15 -5.01 11.98 2.64
C VAL A 15 -3.77 11.11 2.54
N LEU A 16 -3.57 10.52 1.36
CA LEU A 16 -2.42 9.66 1.09
C LEU A 16 -1.52 10.34 0.06
N THR A 17 -0.23 10.05 0.14
CA THR A 17 0.68 10.47 -0.92
C THR A 17 0.36 9.65 -2.17
N SER A 18 0.88 10.10 -3.33
CA SER A 18 0.60 9.39 -4.58
C SER A 18 1.11 7.96 -4.55
N LYS A 19 2.28 7.71 -3.95
CA LYS A 19 2.80 6.35 -3.84
C LYS A 19 1.98 5.49 -2.88
N GLU A 20 1.57 6.07 -1.76
CA GLU A 20 0.71 5.35 -0.82
C GLU A 20 -0.61 4.98 -1.46
N PHE A 21 -1.20 5.91 -2.20
CA PHE A 21 -2.45 5.65 -2.88
C PHE A 21 -2.30 4.55 -3.94
N ALA A 22 -1.22 4.64 -4.73
CA ALA A 22 -0.97 3.64 -5.77
C ALA A 22 -0.77 2.25 -5.18
N LEU A 23 -0.05 2.18 -4.08
CA LEU A 23 0.20 0.91 -3.39
C LEU A 23 -1.12 0.32 -2.87
N LEU A 24 -1.90 1.13 -2.20
CA LEU A 24 -3.17 0.68 -1.65
C LEU A 24 -4.13 0.25 -2.76
N ARG A 25 -4.21 1.05 -3.82
CA ARG A 25 -5.09 0.75 -4.94
C ARG A 25 -4.72 -0.56 -5.62
N LEU A 26 -3.43 -0.78 -5.83
CA LEU A 26 -2.96 -2.01 -6.46
C LEU A 26 -3.41 -3.23 -5.66
N MET A 27 -3.26 -3.16 -4.35
CA MET A 27 -3.63 -4.27 -3.49
C MET A 27 -5.14 -4.44 -3.40
N ILE A 28 -5.90 -3.35 -3.38
CA ILE A 28 -7.36 -3.42 -3.33
C ILE A 28 -7.92 -4.02 -4.61
N GLU A 29 -7.34 -3.67 -5.75
CA GLU A 29 -7.78 -4.20 -7.03
C GLU A 29 -7.44 -5.69 -7.18
N ASN A 30 -6.57 -6.20 -6.31
CA ASN A 30 -6.14 -7.58 -6.34
C ASN A 30 -6.29 -8.24 -4.97
N GLN A 31 -7.45 -8.06 -4.36
CA GLN A 31 -7.71 -8.61 -3.03
C GLN A 31 -7.46 -10.12 -3.00
N GLY A 32 -6.84 -10.57 -1.93
CA GLY A 32 -6.51 -11.96 -1.75
C GLY A 32 -5.16 -12.36 -2.33
N LYS A 33 -4.58 -11.50 -3.17
CA LYS A 33 -3.27 -11.81 -3.77
C LYS A 33 -2.15 -11.35 -2.84
N VAL A 34 -1.15 -12.20 -2.67
CA VAL A 34 0.04 -11.86 -1.91
C VAL A 34 1.03 -11.15 -2.82
N PHE A 35 1.46 -9.97 -2.40
CA PHE A 35 2.47 -9.21 -3.12
C PHE A 35 3.78 -9.27 -2.34
N THR A 36 4.84 -9.73 -2.99
CA THR A 36 6.16 -9.66 -2.38
C THR A 36 6.66 -8.21 -2.46
N ARG A 37 7.66 -7.88 -1.64
CA ARG A 37 8.27 -6.55 -1.71
C ARG A 37 8.80 -6.26 -3.12
N GLN A 38 9.43 -7.26 -3.74
CA GLN A 38 9.97 -7.08 -5.08
C GLN A 38 8.87 -6.81 -6.11
N MET A 39 7.74 -7.51 -5.98
CA MET A 39 6.62 -7.26 -6.89
C MET A 39 6.12 -5.83 -6.76
N LEU A 40 6.03 -5.32 -5.55
CA LEU A 40 5.58 -3.95 -5.32
C LEU A 40 6.60 -2.94 -5.84
N LEU A 41 7.89 -3.21 -5.67
CA LEU A 41 8.93 -2.36 -6.23
C LEU A 41 8.85 -2.32 -7.74
N ASP A 42 8.69 -3.47 -8.36
CA ASP A 42 8.63 -3.56 -9.82
C ASP A 42 7.43 -2.80 -10.38
N GLN A 43 6.33 -2.81 -9.67
CA GLN A 43 5.10 -2.16 -10.12
C GLN A 43 5.10 -0.66 -9.88
N LEU A 44 5.62 -0.23 -8.75
CA LEU A 44 5.43 1.15 -8.27
C LEU A 44 6.70 1.98 -8.30
N TRP A 45 7.86 1.33 -8.28
CA TRP A 45 9.15 2.02 -8.27
C TRP A 45 10.06 1.54 -9.40
N ALA A 46 9.46 1.17 -10.53
CA ALA A 46 10.21 0.59 -11.64
C ALA A 46 11.29 1.52 -12.18
N GLU A 47 11.08 2.83 -12.06
CA GLU A 47 12.02 3.81 -12.59
C GLU A 47 13.06 4.26 -11.56
N ASP A 48 12.92 3.82 -10.32
CA ASP A 48 13.83 4.18 -9.23
C ASP A 48 14.78 3.03 -8.97
N LEU A 49 15.96 3.09 -9.57
CA LEU A 49 16.89 1.97 -9.52
C LEU A 49 17.63 1.85 -8.18
N GLU A 50 17.58 2.91 -7.38
CA GLU A 50 18.31 2.92 -6.12
C GLU A 50 17.44 2.70 -4.89
N VAL A 51 16.20 2.30 -5.10
CA VAL A 51 15.25 2.10 -4.00
C VAL A 51 15.46 0.72 -3.40
N GLU A 52 15.52 0.67 -2.08
CA GLU A 52 15.59 -0.60 -1.36
C GLU A 52 14.19 -1.11 -1.05
N ASP A 53 14.08 -2.43 -0.85
CA ASP A 53 12.78 -3.03 -0.57
C ASP A 53 12.17 -2.52 0.75
N ARG A 54 12.98 -1.95 1.63
CA ARG A 54 12.48 -1.38 2.89
C ARG A 54 11.54 -0.21 2.67
N ILE A 55 11.60 0.44 1.51
CA ILE A 55 10.69 1.55 1.24
C ILE A 55 9.23 1.06 1.20
N VAL A 56 9.03 -0.17 0.76
CA VAL A 56 7.69 -0.77 0.79
C VAL A 56 7.18 -0.85 2.22
N ASP A 57 8.03 -1.33 3.13
CA ASP A 57 7.64 -1.46 4.54
C ASP A 57 7.28 -0.10 5.13
N SER A 58 8.03 0.93 4.80
CA SER A 58 7.76 2.27 5.29
C SER A 58 6.41 2.78 4.80
N HIS A 59 6.12 2.55 3.53
CA HIS A 59 4.83 2.98 2.97
C HIS A 59 3.67 2.21 3.58
N ILE A 60 3.83 0.91 3.78
CA ILE A 60 2.81 0.10 4.43
C ILE A 60 2.54 0.61 5.84
N LYS A 61 3.60 0.90 6.59
CA LYS A 61 3.47 1.41 7.95
C LYS A 61 2.68 2.72 7.96
N ASN A 62 3.02 3.63 7.05
CA ASN A 62 2.34 4.92 6.98
C ASN A 62 0.88 4.78 6.60
N ILE A 63 0.57 3.89 5.67
CA ILE A 63 -0.82 3.65 5.27
C ILE A 63 -1.62 3.10 6.45
N ARG A 64 -1.06 2.13 7.17
CA ARG A 64 -1.73 1.56 8.34
C ARG A 64 -2.02 2.62 9.39
N LYS A 65 -1.05 3.50 9.60
CA LYS A 65 -1.19 4.56 10.59
C LYS A 65 -2.27 5.55 10.18
N LYS A 66 -2.31 5.92 8.91
CA LYS A 66 -3.27 6.89 8.41
C LYS A 66 -4.69 6.35 8.40
N LEU A 67 -4.85 5.09 8.00
CA LEU A 67 -6.16 4.48 7.93
C LEU A 67 -6.69 4.00 9.27
N ASN A 68 -5.81 3.90 10.26
CA ASN A 68 -6.18 3.48 11.61
C ASN A 68 -6.96 2.17 11.60
N ALA A 69 -6.60 1.26 10.71
CA ALA A 69 -7.25 -0.03 10.59
C ALA A 69 -6.25 -1.02 9.98
N ASP A 70 -6.53 -2.29 10.20
CA ASP A 70 -5.60 -3.35 9.84
C ASP A 70 -6.04 -4.04 8.55
N TYR A 71 -6.13 -3.24 7.48
CA TYR A 71 -6.54 -3.78 6.18
C TYR A 71 -5.44 -4.60 5.51
N ILE A 72 -4.19 -4.20 5.73
CA ILE A 72 -3.06 -4.84 5.06
C ILE A 72 -2.46 -5.86 6.02
N LYS A 73 -2.44 -7.12 5.58
CA LYS A 73 -1.88 -8.20 6.38
C LYS A 73 -0.44 -8.43 5.98
N THR A 74 0.41 -8.67 6.96
CA THR A 74 1.80 -9.04 6.73
C THR A 74 1.89 -10.54 6.59
N ILE A 75 2.44 -11.00 5.46
CA ILE A 75 2.69 -12.42 5.25
C ILE A 75 4.17 -12.62 5.55
N ARG A 76 4.46 -13.18 6.71
CA ARG A 76 5.82 -13.27 7.21
C ARG A 76 6.75 -13.94 6.21
N GLY A 77 7.88 -13.26 5.96
CA GLY A 77 8.88 -13.80 5.05
C GLY A 77 8.51 -13.73 3.59
N VAL A 78 7.34 -13.17 3.25
CA VAL A 78 6.88 -13.11 1.87
C VAL A 78 6.55 -11.69 1.45
N GLY A 79 5.57 -11.05 2.08
CA GLY A 79 5.17 -9.71 1.70
C GLY A 79 3.87 -9.30 2.37
N TYR A 80 2.95 -8.77 1.55
CA TYR A 80 1.72 -8.18 2.08
C TYR A 80 0.52 -8.61 1.26
N ARG A 81 -0.65 -8.55 1.88
CA ARG A 81 -1.90 -8.92 1.24
C ARG A 81 -3.05 -8.14 1.86
N ILE A 82 -4.02 -7.77 1.03
CA ILE A 82 -5.31 -7.28 1.53
C ILE A 82 -6.30 -8.43 1.34
N ASP A 83 -6.94 -8.84 2.43
CA ASP A 83 -7.89 -9.95 2.36
C ASP A 83 -9.14 -9.53 1.61
N LYS A 84 -9.79 -10.52 1.01
CA LYS A 84 -11.04 -10.26 0.31
C LYS A 84 -12.11 -9.81 1.28
N VAL A 85 -12.91 -8.86 0.84
CA VAL A 85 -14.05 -8.38 1.61
C VAL A 85 -15.30 -9.09 1.09
N HIS A 86 -16.11 -9.59 1.99
CA HIS A 86 -17.34 -10.30 1.66
C HIS A 86 -18.55 -9.42 1.85
#